data_ab39d2d585e7d262da279efe0b915b61
#
_entry.id   ab39d2d585e7d262da279efe0b915b61
#
_cell.length_a   1.000
_cell.length_b   1.000
_cell.length_c   1.000
_cell.angle_alpha   90.00
_cell.angle_beta   90.00
_cell.angle_gamma   90.00
#
_symmetry.space_group_name_H-M   'P 1'
#
loop_
_entity.id
_entity.type
_entity.pdbx_description
1 polymer ?
#
loop_
_entity_poly.entity_id
_entity_poly.type
_entity_poly.pdbx_seq_one_letter_code
_entity_poly.pdbx_strand_id
1 'polypeptide(L)'
;MNRKKIFRWLKIIIIIYSTIGIALYYLQEKFLFHPEKLSNAYVYHFKVPFEEVNITMNETDTVNMIRFFPADSVRRGVVVYFHGNRENIERYAKFANNFTKHGYEVWMGDYPGFGKTTGERTEKKMYEQALQIQKMAAAKYGKDSIIIYGKSLGTGIAAYVASQSNNKRVILETPYYSIPSLFSCYAPIYPNSKMSTYKIPANEYLAEVNY
;
A
#
# COMPACT_ATOMS: atom_id res chain seq x y z
N MET A 1 21.32 -20.69 43.09
CA MET A 1 21.56 -21.13 41.71
C MET A 1 23.06 -20.92 41.41
N ASN A 2 23.76 -21.92 40.84
CA ASN A 2 25.20 -21.87 40.57
C ASN A 2 25.47 -20.79 39.47
N ARG A 3 26.44 -19.88 39.70
CA ARG A 3 26.83 -18.80 38.79
C ARG A 3 27.06 -19.32 37.34
N LYS A 4 27.75 -20.46 37.19
CA LYS A 4 27.99 -21.10 35.89
C LYS A 4 26.71 -21.47 35.18
N LYS A 5 25.67 -21.93 35.88
CA LYS A 5 24.36 -22.28 35.31
C LYS A 5 23.61 -21.02 34.88
N ILE A 6 23.68 -19.93 35.64
CA ILE A 6 23.08 -18.63 35.30
C ILE A 6 23.70 -18.11 34.00
N PHE A 7 25.03 -18.05 33.89
CA PHE A 7 25.74 -17.59 32.70
C PHE A 7 25.41 -18.44 31.46
N ARG A 8 25.25 -19.76 31.64
CA ARG A 8 24.84 -20.66 30.53
C ARG A 8 23.46 -20.30 30.02
N TRP A 9 22.48 -20.13 30.88
CA TRP A 9 21.13 -19.75 30.52
C TRP A 9 21.07 -18.34 29.89
N LEU A 10 21.81 -17.39 30.41
CA LEU A 10 21.91 -16.05 29.83
C LEU A 10 22.44 -16.08 28.39
N LYS A 11 23.50 -16.84 28.12
CA LYS A 11 24.01 -17.03 26.76
C LYS A 11 22.96 -17.62 25.84
N ILE A 12 22.22 -18.64 26.27
CA ILE A 12 21.16 -19.27 25.47
C ILE A 12 20.07 -18.26 25.14
N ILE A 13 19.61 -17.48 26.12
CA ILE A 13 18.59 -16.43 25.91
C ILE A 13 19.07 -15.39 24.90
N ILE A 14 20.31 -14.92 25.02
CA ILE A 14 20.89 -13.94 24.09
C ILE A 14 20.95 -14.53 22.66
N ILE A 15 21.38 -15.78 22.52
CA ILE A 15 21.42 -16.44 21.19
C ILE A 15 20.03 -16.54 20.60
N ILE A 16 19.04 -17.00 21.37
CA ILE A 16 17.65 -17.12 20.91
C ILE A 16 17.10 -15.75 20.47
N TYR A 17 17.27 -14.73 21.34
CA TYR A 17 16.83 -13.35 21.04
C TYR A 17 17.46 -12.83 19.73
N SER A 18 18.78 -12.97 19.58
CA SER A 18 19.48 -12.52 18.39
C SER A 18 19.04 -13.27 17.14
N THR A 19 18.88 -14.60 17.23
CA THR A 19 18.45 -15.43 16.09
C THR A 19 17.04 -15.04 15.64
N ILE A 20 16.10 -14.86 16.57
CA ILE A 20 14.74 -14.42 16.24
C ILE A 20 14.78 -12.99 15.65
N GLY A 21 15.56 -12.07 16.24
CA GLY A 21 15.69 -10.70 15.72
C GLY A 21 16.22 -10.66 14.29
N ILE A 22 17.25 -11.46 13.99
CA ILE A 22 17.78 -11.61 12.63
C ILE A 22 16.71 -12.18 11.68
N ALA A 23 15.99 -13.21 12.08
CA ALA A 23 14.92 -13.78 11.27
C ALA A 23 13.81 -12.76 11.00
N LEU A 24 13.36 -12.01 12.01
CA LEU A 24 12.36 -10.94 11.84
C LEU A 24 12.85 -9.86 10.87
N TYR A 25 14.11 -9.46 10.96
CA TYR A 25 14.70 -8.46 10.06
C TYR A 25 14.68 -8.92 8.59
N TYR A 26 15.12 -10.14 8.29
CA TYR A 26 15.17 -10.63 6.91
C TYR A 26 13.84 -11.11 6.36
N LEU A 27 12.90 -11.50 7.21
CA LEU A 27 11.60 -12.02 6.79
C LEU A 27 10.48 -10.98 6.84
N GLN A 28 10.74 -9.74 7.28
CA GLN A 28 9.71 -8.72 7.48
C GLN A 28 8.87 -8.44 6.22
N GLU A 29 9.46 -8.48 5.03
CA GLU A 29 8.72 -8.31 3.79
C GLU A 29 7.70 -9.42 3.56
N LYS A 30 8.04 -10.67 3.90
CA LYS A 30 7.12 -11.81 3.77
C LYS A 30 5.94 -11.71 4.75
N PHE A 31 6.14 -11.05 5.90
CA PHE A 31 5.06 -10.78 6.85
C PHE A 31 4.22 -9.57 6.44
N LEU A 32 4.86 -8.58 5.84
CA LEU A 32 4.18 -7.34 5.48
C LEU A 32 3.42 -7.44 4.15
N PHE A 33 3.97 -8.12 3.15
CA PHE A 33 3.42 -8.20 1.80
C PHE A 33 3.15 -9.65 1.39
N HIS A 34 1.96 -9.87 0.83
CA HIS A 34 1.53 -11.16 0.31
C HIS A 34 1.03 -10.98 -1.14
N PRO A 35 1.94 -10.61 -2.06
CA PRO A 35 1.57 -10.36 -3.45
C PRO A 35 1.23 -11.65 -4.19
N GLU A 36 0.26 -11.57 -5.08
CA GLU A 36 0.02 -12.55 -6.13
C GLU A 36 0.37 -11.91 -7.46
N LYS A 37 1.38 -12.46 -8.15
CA LYS A 37 1.81 -12.00 -9.47
C LYS A 37 0.94 -12.60 -10.55
N LEU A 38 0.63 -11.79 -11.54
CA LEU A 38 -0.09 -12.21 -12.74
C LEU A 38 0.85 -12.14 -13.95
N SER A 39 0.64 -13.04 -14.91
CA SER A 39 1.32 -13.00 -16.18
C SER A 39 0.86 -11.77 -16.99
N ASN A 40 1.72 -11.20 -17.82
CA ASN A 40 1.36 -10.10 -18.71
C ASN A 40 0.24 -10.48 -19.70
N ALA A 41 0.10 -11.78 -20.01
CA ALA A 41 -0.96 -12.30 -20.85
C ALA A 41 -2.28 -12.54 -20.11
N TYR A 42 -2.32 -12.34 -18.79
CA TYR A 42 -3.54 -12.52 -18.01
C TYR A 42 -4.61 -11.52 -18.45
N VAL A 43 -5.84 -11.98 -18.64
CA VAL A 43 -6.99 -11.15 -19.02
C VAL A 43 -7.89 -10.99 -17.81
N TYR A 44 -8.11 -9.73 -17.41
CA TYR A 44 -9.01 -9.42 -16.30
C TYR A 44 -10.48 -9.62 -16.71
N HIS A 45 -11.28 -10.09 -15.75
CA HIS A 45 -12.72 -10.29 -15.93
C HIS A 45 -13.49 -9.68 -14.75
N PHE A 46 -13.96 -8.45 -14.91
CA PHE A 46 -14.74 -7.76 -13.88
C PHE A 46 -16.16 -7.51 -14.35
N LYS A 47 -17.12 -7.50 -13.40
CA LYS A 47 -18.54 -7.17 -13.68
C LYS A 47 -18.78 -5.69 -13.96
N VAL A 48 -17.97 -4.82 -13.34
CA VAL A 48 -18.01 -3.37 -13.56
C VAL A 48 -17.26 -3.06 -14.84
N PRO A 49 -17.76 -2.18 -15.71
CA PRO A 49 -17.01 -1.75 -16.89
C PRO A 49 -15.64 -1.21 -16.50
N PHE A 50 -14.61 -1.61 -17.23
CA PHE A 50 -13.23 -1.26 -16.87
C PHE A 50 -12.34 -1.10 -18.10
N GLU A 51 -11.19 -0.47 -17.88
CA GLU A 51 -10.08 -0.36 -18.83
C GLU A 51 -8.78 -0.69 -18.08
N GLU A 52 -7.95 -1.51 -18.68
CA GLU A 52 -6.60 -1.79 -18.20
C GLU A 52 -5.62 -0.75 -18.77
N VAL A 53 -4.83 -0.12 -17.91
CA VAL A 53 -3.85 0.91 -18.28
C VAL A 53 -2.49 0.51 -17.73
N ASN A 54 -1.46 0.53 -18.59
CA ASN A 54 -0.08 0.33 -18.19
C ASN A 54 0.65 1.67 -18.25
N ILE A 55 1.21 2.08 -17.07
CA ILE A 55 1.93 3.34 -16.91
C ILE A 55 3.42 3.02 -16.84
N THR A 56 4.16 3.41 -17.88
CA THR A 56 5.63 3.28 -17.88
C THR A 56 6.24 4.32 -16.94
N MET A 57 6.93 3.86 -15.91
CA MET A 57 7.62 4.72 -14.94
C MET A 57 9.07 5.00 -15.38
N ASN A 58 9.72 4.00 -15.95
CA ASN A 58 11.07 4.05 -16.54
C ASN A 58 11.26 2.84 -17.48
N GLU A 59 12.49 2.55 -17.91
CA GLU A 59 12.80 1.46 -18.85
C GLU A 59 12.40 0.06 -18.34
N THR A 60 12.35 -0.14 -17.02
CA THR A 60 12.12 -1.47 -16.40
C THR A 60 10.83 -1.55 -15.60
N ASP A 61 10.31 -0.42 -15.13
CA ASP A 61 9.20 -0.37 -14.18
C ASP A 61 7.92 0.11 -14.88
N THR A 62 6.91 -0.72 -14.81
CA THR A 62 5.55 -0.42 -15.34
C THR A 62 4.52 -0.66 -14.25
N VAL A 63 3.63 0.30 -14.05
CA VAL A 63 2.48 0.15 -13.16
C VAL A 63 1.28 -0.32 -13.96
N ASN A 64 0.73 -1.45 -13.59
CA ASN A 64 -0.56 -1.91 -14.10
C ASN A 64 -1.67 -1.31 -13.23
N MET A 65 -2.62 -0.65 -13.86
CA MET A 65 -3.73 0.03 -13.22
C MET A 65 -5.03 -0.34 -13.92
N ILE A 66 -6.09 -0.56 -13.14
CA ILE A 66 -7.44 -0.75 -13.67
C ILE A 66 -8.27 0.50 -13.37
N ARG A 67 -8.94 1.01 -14.39
CA ARG A 67 -9.91 2.09 -14.29
C ARG A 67 -11.30 1.50 -14.40
N PHE A 68 -12.06 1.53 -13.31
CA PHE A 68 -13.46 1.11 -13.31
C PHE A 68 -14.37 2.31 -13.59
N PHE A 69 -15.40 2.10 -14.37
CA PHE A 69 -16.31 3.16 -14.81
C PHE A 69 -17.70 2.98 -14.20
N PRO A 70 -18.40 4.10 -13.87
CA PRO A 70 -19.83 4.06 -13.64
C PRO A 70 -20.59 3.52 -14.85
N ALA A 71 -21.68 2.80 -14.61
CA ALA A 71 -22.56 2.33 -15.69
C ALA A 71 -23.23 3.50 -16.43
N ASP A 72 -23.56 4.56 -15.70
CA ASP A 72 -24.15 5.77 -16.25
C ASP A 72 -23.10 6.72 -16.82
N SER A 73 -23.53 7.61 -17.74
CA SER A 73 -22.66 8.62 -18.37
C SER A 73 -22.20 9.73 -17.41
N VAL A 74 -22.86 9.88 -16.25
CA VAL A 74 -22.52 10.92 -15.26
C VAL A 74 -21.20 10.62 -14.57
N ARG A 75 -20.25 11.54 -14.69
CA ARG A 75 -18.94 11.46 -14.03
C ARG A 75 -18.84 12.57 -12.96
N ARG A 76 -18.86 12.18 -11.68
CA ARG A 76 -18.73 13.10 -10.53
C ARG A 76 -17.27 13.35 -10.13
N GLY A 77 -16.37 12.49 -10.56
CA GLY A 77 -14.96 12.52 -10.22
C GLY A 77 -14.33 11.14 -10.20
N VAL A 78 -13.24 11.00 -9.46
CA VAL A 78 -12.48 9.76 -9.38
C VAL A 78 -12.08 9.44 -7.94
N VAL A 79 -12.12 8.16 -7.61
CA VAL A 79 -11.51 7.60 -6.40
C VAL A 79 -10.18 6.97 -6.82
N VAL A 80 -9.07 7.52 -6.33
CA VAL A 80 -7.75 6.88 -6.42
C VAL A 80 -7.65 5.92 -5.23
N TYR A 81 -7.72 4.63 -5.52
CA TYR A 81 -7.87 3.57 -4.53
C TYR A 81 -6.56 2.82 -4.32
N PHE A 82 -5.96 2.95 -3.15
CA PHE A 82 -4.77 2.21 -2.72
C PHE A 82 -5.20 0.98 -1.91
N HIS A 83 -4.92 -0.19 -2.45
CA HIS A 83 -5.38 -1.46 -1.89
C HIS A 83 -4.52 -1.95 -0.70
N GLY A 84 -4.95 -3.01 -0.05
CA GLY A 84 -4.22 -3.64 1.06
C GLY A 84 -3.04 -4.50 0.60
N ASN A 85 -2.44 -5.22 1.53
CA ASN A 85 -1.16 -5.93 1.35
C ASN A 85 -1.27 -7.35 0.78
N ARG A 86 -2.44 -7.78 0.32
CA ARG A 86 -2.65 -9.15 -0.16
C ARG A 86 -3.06 -9.20 -1.63
N GLU A 87 -2.60 -10.26 -2.32
CA GLU A 87 -2.97 -10.60 -3.69
C GLU A 87 -2.68 -9.44 -4.68
N ASN A 88 -3.66 -8.92 -5.39
CA ASN A 88 -3.57 -7.87 -6.40
C ASN A 88 -4.93 -7.17 -6.57
N ILE A 89 -5.09 -6.35 -7.60
CA ILE A 89 -6.33 -5.62 -7.89
C ILE A 89 -7.56 -6.53 -7.97
N GLU A 90 -7.44 -7.77 -8.45
CA GLU A 90 -8.60 -8.68 -8.57
C GLU A 90 -9.34 -8.87 -7.26
N ARG A 91 -8.59 -9.03 -6.17
CA ARG A 91 -9.17 -9.14 -4.82
C ARG A 91 -9.99 -7.90 -4.44
N TYR A 92 -9.56 -6.72 -4.86
CA TYR A 92 -10.14 -5.45 -4.45
C TYR A 92 -11.16 -4.89 -5.45
N ALA A 93 -11.19 -5.38 -6.68
CA ALA A 93 -12.10 -4.94 -7.74
C ALA A 93 -13.58 -4.98 -7.32
N LYS A 94 -13.97 -5.94 -6.48
CA LYS A 94 -15.33 -6.02 -5.93
C LYS A 94 -15.78 -4.76 -5.17
N PHE A 95 -14.84 -3.97 -4.63
CA PHE A 95 -15.14 -2.74 -3.92
C PHE A 95 -15.35 -1.55 -4.87
N ALA A 96 -14.97 -1.65 -6.14
CA ALA A 96 -15.14 -0.58 -7.11
C ALA A 96 -16.62 -0.17 -7.24
N ASN A 97 -17.54 -1.13 -7.20
CA ASN A 97 -18.97 -0.87 -7.29
C ASN A 97 -19.51 0.02 -6.15
N ASN A 98 -18.84 0.08 -5.00
CA ASN A 98 -19.24 0.96 -3.91
C ASN A 98 -19.18 2.45 -4.30
N PHE A 99 -18.36 2.79 -5.27
CA PHE A 99 -18.13 4.16 -5.75
C PHE A 99 -18.74 4.37 -7.15
N THR A 100 -18.61 3.38 -8.05
CA THR A 100 -19.10 3.53 -9.43
C THR A 100 -20.61 3.68 -9.49
N LYS A 101 -21.39 3.03 -8.62
CA LYS A 101 -22.85 3.23 -8.49
C LYS A 101 -23.23 4.66 -8.08
N HIS A 102 -22.28 5.46 -7.60
CA HIS A 102 -22.48 6.86 -7.22
C HIS A 102 -21.87 7.84 -8.23
N GLY A 103 -21.46 7.36 -9.41
CA GLY A 103 -20.96 8.20 -10.50
C GLY A 103 -19.45 8.53 -10.40
N TYR A 104 -18.67 7.84 -9.54
CA TYR A 104 -17.22 8.01 -9.49
C TYR A 104 -16.51 6.93 -10.30
N GLU A 105 -15.51 7.32 -11.11
CA GLU A 105 -14.52 6.35 -11.57
C GLU A 105 -13.71 5.83 -10.38
N VAL A 106 -13.17 4.60 -10.48
CA VAL A 106 -12.22 4.07 -9.48
C VAL A 106 -10.95 3.65 -10.18
N TRP A 107 -9.84 4.22 -9.79
CA TRP A 107 -8.52 3.90 -10.32
C TRP A 107 -7.74 3.12 -9.28
N MET A 108 -7.44 1.86 -9.58
CA MET A 108 -6.65 0.97 -8.72
C MET A 108 -5.36 0.59 -9.43
N GLY A 109 -4.21 0.94 -8.87
CA GLY A 109 -2.89 0.49 -9.33
C GLY A 109 -2.32 -0.58 -8.40
N ASP A 110 -1.73 -1.62 -8.96
CA ASP A 110 -0.97 -2.61 -8.20
C ASP A 110 0.40 -2.04 -7.80
N TYR A 111 0.87 -2.38 -6.59
CA TYR A 111 2.22 -2.03 -6.13
C TYR A 111 3.29 -2.86 -6.84
N PRO A 112 4.60 -2.46 -6.79
CA PRO A 112 5.68 -3.25 -7.36
C PRO A 112 5.66 -4.71 -6.87
N GLY A 113 5.64 -5.63 -7.82
CA GLY A 113 5.59 -7.06 -7.56
C GLY A 113 4.22 -7.64 -7.23
N PHE A 114 3.14 -6.83 -7.31
CA PHE A 114 1.74 -7.27 -7.26
C PHE A 114 1.15 -7.29 -8.67
N GLY A 115 0.25 -8.23 -8.94
CA GLY A 115 -0.41 -8.37 -10.24
C GLY A 115 0.57 -8.34 -11.41
N LYS A 116 0.33 -7.46 -12.37
CA LYS A 116 1.20 -7.25 -13.53
C LYS A 116 2.21 -6.10 -13.33
N THR A 117 2.19 -5.41 -12.18
CA THR A 117 3.12 -4.30 -11.91
C THR A 117 4.54 -4.82 -11.72
N THR A 118 5.49 -4.25 -12.46
CA THR A 118 6.91 -4.61 -12.41
C THR A 118 7.71 -3.69 -11.50
N GLY A 119 9.00 -4.00 -11.36
CA GLY A 119 9.94 -3.24 -10.54
C GLY A 119 10.16 -3.80 -9.15
N GLU A 120 11.22 -3.31 -8.51
CA GLU A 120 11.56 -3.65 -7.13
C GLU A 120 10.59 -2.96 -6.17
N ARG A 121 10.09 -3.69 -5.17
CA ARG A 121 9.22 -3.12 -4.14
C ARG A 121 10.05 -2.40 -3.11
N THR A 122 10.02 -1.07 -3.14
CA THR A 122 10.56 -0.18 -2.12
C THR A 122 9.50 0.84 -1.72
N GLU A 123 9.58 1.35 -0.48
CA GLU A 123 8.68 2.39 0.00
C GLU A 123 8.66 3.60 -0.95
N LYS A 124 9.84 4.04 -1.39
CA LYS A 124 10.00 5.15 -2.34
C LYS A 124 9.25 4.91 -3.65
N LYS A 125 9.43 3.73 -4.28
CA LYS A 125 8.76 3.41 -5.55
C LYS A 125 7.25 3.31 -5.40
N MET A 126 6.77 2.76 -4.27
CA MET A 126 5.33 2.74 -3.99
C MET A 126 4.74 4.16 -3.93
N TYR A 127 5.45 5.10 -3.33
CA TYR A 127 5.04 6.51 -3.27
C TYR A 127 5.10 7.19 -4.64
N GLU A 128 6.16 6.99 -5.39
CA GLU A 128 6.30 7.56 -6.75
C GLU A 128 5.18 7.11 -7.67
N GLN A 129 4.84 5.82 -7.65
CA GLN A 129 3.73 5.25 -8.42
C GLN A 129 2.38 5.83 -7.98
N ALA A 130 2.16 5.93 -6.68
CA ALA A 130 0.93 6.47 -6.12
C ALA A 130 0.72 7.95 -6.51
N LEU A 131 1.78 8.76 -6.44
CA LEU A 131 1.75 10.15 -6.87
C LEU A 131 1.53 10.29 -8.38
N GLN A 132 2.09 9.39 -9.19
CA GLN A 132 1.87 9.40 -10.64
C GLN A 132 0.39 9.15 -10.98
N ILE A 133 -0.24 8.15 -10.35
CA ILE A 133 -1.67 7.88 -10.54
C ILE A 133 -2.50 9.10 -10.11
N GLN A 134 -2.18 9.70 -8.96
CA GLN A 134 -2.88 10.89 -8.47
C GLN A 134 -2.72 12.08 -9.42
N LYS A 135 -1.52 12.33 -9.95
CA LYS A 135 -1.28 13.40 -10.94
C LYS A 135 -2.09 13.20 -12.22
N MET A 136 -2.17 11.97 -12.73
CA MET A 136 -3.01 11.62 -13.88
C MET A 136 -4.50 11.86 -13.58
N ALA A 137 -4.95 11.49 -12.38
CA ALA A 137 -6.32 11.75 -11.93
C ALA A 137 -6.60 13.26 -11.85
N ALA A 138 -5.66 14.05 -11.32
CA ALA A 138 -5.78 15.50 -11.20
C ALA A 138 -5.81 16.20 -12.57
N ALA A 139 -5.04 15.71 -13.53
CA ALA A 139 -5.06 16.22 -14.90
C ALA A 139 -6.39 15.98 -15.60
N LYS A 140 -7.08 14.85 -15.28
CA LYS A 140 -8.36 14.51 -15.90
C LYS A 140 -9.56 15.17 -15.22
N TYR A 141 -9.58 15.22 -13.88
CA TYR A 141 -10.79 15.60 -13.12
C TYR A 141 -10.68 16.93 -12.37
N GLY A 142 -9.49 17.49 -12.24
CA GLY A 142 -9.22 18.56 -11.31
C GLY A 142 -9.19 18.07 -9.84
N LYS A 143 -8.50 18.83 -8.98
CA LYS A 143 -8.21 18.39 -7.59
C LYS A 143 -9.45 18.23 -6.71
N ASP A 144 -10.49 19.04 -6.94
CA ASP A 144 -11.71 19.05 -6.10
C ASP A 144 -12.61 17.81 -6.34
N SER A 145 -12.42 17.11 -7.45
CA SER A 145 -13.21 15.94 -7.83
C SER A 145 -12.50 14.61 -7.55
N ILE A 146 -11.40 14.65 -6.78
CA ILE A 146 -10.61 13.47 -6.42
C ILE A 146 -10.88 13.08 -4.97
N ILE A 147 -11.11 11.79 -4.76
CA ILE A 147 -11.11 11.16 -3.44
C ILE A 147 -9.89 10.24 -3.37
N ILE A 148 -9.02 10.47 -2.39
CA ILE A 148 -7.93 9.55 -2.08
C ILE A 148 -8.46 8.52 -1.10
N TYR A 149 -8.40 7.25 -1.48
CA TYR A 149 -8.89 6.16 -0.64
C TYR A 149 -7.79 5.15 -0.37
N GLY A 150 -7.59 4.81 0.89
CA GLY A 150 -6.63 3.79 1.32
C GLY A 150 -7.29 2.71 2.17
N LYS A 151 -6.95 1.44 1.89
CA LYS A 151 -7.39 0.30 2.70
C LYS A 151 -6.20 -0.42 3.32
N SER A 152 -6.18 -0.61 4.65
CA SER A 152 -5.10 -1.33 5.37
C SER A 152 -3.73 -0.74 4.99
N LEU A 153 -2.81 -1.52 4.38
CA LEU A 153 -1.52 -1.01 3.88
C LEU A 153 -1.68 0.27 3.06
N GLY A 154 -2.69 0.31 2.19
CA GLY A 154 -2.98 1.48 1.34
C GLY A 154 -3.31 2.76 2.10
N THR A 155 -3.65 2.69 3.39
CA THR A 155 -3.92 3.90 4.19
C THR A 155 -2.67 4.75 4.39
N GLY A 156 -1.50 4.13 4.55
CA GLY A 156 -0.24 4.86 4.63
C GLY A 156 0.16 5.50 3.29
N ILE A 157 -0.11 4.79 2.19
CA ILE A 157 0.13 5.33 0.83
C ILE A 157 -0.83 6.50 0.56
N ALA A 158 -2.12 6.34 0.92
CA ALA A 158 -3.12 7.40 0.80
C ALA A 158 -2.76 8.64 1.63
N ALA A 159 -2.27 8.44 2.87
CA ALA A 159 -1.81 9.51 3.74
C ALA A 159 -0.62 10.28 3.11
N TYR A 160 0.37 9.56 2.57
CA TYR A 160 1.48 10.17 1.85
C TYR A 160 1.01 10.99 0.64
N VAL A 161 0.16 10.41 -0.21
CA VAL A 161 -0.37 11.13 -1.39
C VAL A 161 -1.16 12.37 -0.95
N ALA A 162 -1.93 12.28 0.12
CA ALA A 162 -2.68 13.41 0.65
C ALA A 162 -1.77 14.53 1.17
N SER A 163 -0.65 14.21 1.84
CA SER A 163 0.31 15.21 2.31
C SER A 163 1.05 15.92 1.17
N GLN A 164 1.22 15.25 0.02
CA GLN A 164 1.89 15.81 -1.15
C GLN A 164 0.92 16.50 -2.15
N SER A 165 -0.37 16.41 -1.91
CA SER A 165 -1.39 16.91 -2.83
C SER A 165 -2.51 17.59 -2.06
N ASN A 166 -2.95 18.76 -2.51
CA ASN A 166 -4.06 19.49 -1.87
C ASN A 166 -5.42 18.85 -2.23
N ASN A 167 -5.57 17.54 -2.00
CA ASN A 167 -6.83 16.85 -2.21
C ASN A 167 -7.73 17.03 -0.99
N LYS A 168 -8.95 17.49 -1.20
CA LYS A 168 -9.91 17.84 -0.11
C LYS A 168 -10.56 16.63 0.57
N ARG A 169 -10.42 15.42 0.01
CA ARG A 169 -11.13 14.23 0.51
C ARG A 169 -10.17 13.05 0.61
N VAL A 170 -9.98 12.58 1.82
CA VAL A 170 -9.19 11.39 2.13
C VAL A 170 -10.05 10.43 2.95
N ILE A 171 -10.12 9.17 2.55
CA ILE A 171 -10.83 8.11 3.25
C ILE A 171 -9.85 6.99 3.59
N LEU A 172 -9.73 6.66 4.86
CA LEU A 172 -8.84 5.63 5.35
C LEU A 172 -9.65 4.52 6.02
N GLU A 173 -9.61 3.33 5.42
CA GLU A 173 -10.26 2.14 5.95
C GLU A 173 -9.25 1.25 6.67
N THR A 174 -9.45 1.02 7.97
CA THR A 174 -8.53 0.28 8.86
C THR A 174 -7.10 0.83 8.88
N PRO A 175 -6.92 2.12 9.23
CA PRO A 175 -5.60 2.75 9.23
C PRO A 175 -4.69 2.19 10.33
N TYR A 176 -3.39 2.34 10.12
CA TYR A 176 -2.35 2.07 11.11
C TYR A 176 -1.49 3.34 11.32
N TYR A 177 -0.81 3.39 12.45
CA TYR A 177 0.04 4.54 12.82
C TYR A 177 1.31 4.61 11.97
N SER A 178 2.08 3.50 11.94
CA SER A 178 3.27 3.29 11.11
C SER A 178 3.59 1.80 11.04
N ILE A 179 4.42 1.35 10.09
CA ILE A 179 4.85 -0.06 10.01
C ILE A 179 5.63 -0.48 11.27
N PRO A 180 6.60 0.30 11.79
CA PRO A 180 7.26 -0.03 13.05
C PRO A 180 6.29 -0.18 14.23
N SER A 181 5.29 0.68 14.33
CA SER A 181 4.26 0.60 15.37
C SER A 181 3.43 -0.68 15.24
N LEU A 182 3.07 -1.05 14.01
CA LEU A 182 2.37 -2.30 13.74
C LEU A 182 3.20 -3.52 14.17
N PHE A 183 4.49 -3.56 13.83
CA PHE A 183 5.39 -4.63 14.26
C PHE A 183 5.56 -4.66 15.78
N SER A 184 5.53 -3.52 16.47
CA SER A 184 5.63 -3.45 17.93
C SER A 184 4.43 -4.12 18.64
N CYS A 185 3.28 -4.26 17.98
CA CYS A 185 2.15 -5.03 18.50
C CYS A 185 2.44 -6.54 18.54
N TYR A 186 3.28 -7.04 17.64
CA TYR A 186 3.61 -8.47 17.52
C TYR A 186 4.95 -8.84 18.17
N ALA A 187 5.91 -7.94 18.16
CA ALA A 187 7.27 -8.16 18.63
C ALA A 187 7.77 -6.98 19.49
N PRO A 188 7.13 -6.68 20.64
CA PRO A 188 7.40 -5.47 21.43
C PRO A 188 8.80 -5.41 22.07
N ILE A 189 9.46 -6.56 22.22
CA ILE A 189 10.81 -6.65 22.82
C ILE A 189 11.93 -6.26 21.84
N TYR A 190 11.61 -6.03 20.55
CA TYR A 190 12.58 -5.65 19.52
C TYR A 190 12.51 -4.16 19.21
N PRO A 191 13.64 -3.52 18.84
CA PRO A 191 13.67 -2.10 18.45
C PRO A 191 13.10 -1.91 17.03
N ASN A 192 11.78 -2.11 16.86
CA ASN A 192 11.08 -2.14 15.58
C ASN A 192 11.28 -0.86 14.76
N SER A 193 11.40 0.31 15.40
CA SER A 193 11.69 1.57 14.71
C SER A 193 13.03 1.58 13.97
N LYS A 194 14.03 0.83 14.46
CA LYS A 194 15.36 0.70 13.83
C LYS A 194 15.40 -0.47 12.84
N MET A 195 14.67 -1.55 13.14
CA MET A 195 14.71 -2.79 12.37
C MET A 195 13.82 -2.78 11.13
N SER A 196 12.73 -2.01 11.12
CA SER A 196 11.83 -1.98 9.97
C SER A 196 12.47 -1.33 8.76
N THR A 197 12.48 -2.04 7.63
CA THR A 197 12.90 -1.52 6.32
C THR A 197 11.89 -0.52 5.79
N TYR A 198 10.61 -0.84 5.93
CA TYR A 198 9.51 0.07 5.62
C TYR A 198 9.11 0.85 6.86
N LYS A 199 8.93 2.15 6.73
CA LYS A 199 8.46 3.02 7.81
C LYS A 199 6.99 3.36 7.65
N ILE A 200 6.61 3.83 6.51
CA ILE A 200 5.28 4.31 6.12
C ILE A 200 4.60 5.01 7.32
N PRO A 201 5.12 6.18 7.73
CA PRO A 201 4.63 6.90 8.92
C PRO A 201 3.34 7.65 8.60
N ALA A 202 2.23 6.92 8.53
CA ALA A 202 0.92 7.48 8.17
C ALA A 202 0.49 8.62 9.09
N ASN A 203 0.86 8.54 10.38
CA ASN A 203 0.60 9.59 11.37
C ASN A 203 1.31 10.91 11.04
N GLU A 204 2.55 10.86 10.55
CA GLU A 204 3.33 12.05 10.19
C GLU A 204 2.73 12.71 8.94
N TYR A 205 2.45 11.90 7.91
CA TYR A 205 1.83 12.40 6.68
C TYR A 205 0.46 13.05 6.92
N LEU A 206 -0.37 12.44 7.77
CA LEU A 206 -1.68 13.01 8.09
C LEU A 206 -1.59 14.33 8.87
N ALA A 207 -0.53 14.53 9.66
CA ALA A 207 -0.29 15.79 10.35
C ALA A 207 0.08 16.94 9.38
N GLU A 208 0.57 16.62 8.18
CA GLU A 208 0.92 17.60 7.14
C GLU A 208 -0.26 17.93 6.20
N VAL A 209 -1.38 17.19 6.29
CA VAL A 209 -2.55 17.44 5.44
C VAL A 209 -3.27 18.71 5.89
N ASN A 210 -3.30 19.72 5.05
CA ASN A 210 -4.07 20.95 5.26
C ASN A 210 -5.48 20.76 4.69
N TYR A 211 -6.50 20.86 5.54
CA TYR A 211 -7.91 20.77 5.20
C TYR A 211 -8.54 22.17 5.00
#